data_db0050d6f1b84a3483420ce04dbb7fd9
#
_entry.id   db0050d6f1b84a3483420ce04dbb7fd9
#
_cell.length_a   1.000
_cell.length_b   1.000
_cell.length_c   1.000
_cell.angle_alpha   90.00
_cell.angle_beta   90.00
_cell.angle_gamma   90.00
#
_symmetry.space_group_name_H-M   'P 1'
#
loop_
_entity.id
_entity.type
_entity.pdbx_description
1 polymer ?
#
loop_
_entity_poly.entity_id
_entity_poly.type
_entity_poly.pdbx_seq_one_letter_code
_entity_poly.pdbx_strand_id
1 'polypeptide(L)'
;MLVETVAIERDVHDVYRAFADITYWKQVLPDVLGVELLYDDGRHQEFTMTVSRPGGAETVRGIRFCEENRRIELVQPQPPPSFRRMVGVWTFEEAGNVTHVKAERWFELKDASVGPLDGFRDRIATYLRTNLAHFKSHLEATR
;
A
#
# COMPACT_ATOMS: atom_id res chain seq x y z
N MET A 1 0.24 -13.79 8.08
CA MET A 1 -0.15 -12.38 8.00
C MET A 1 0.95 -11.49 8.51
N LEU A 2 1.24 -10.39 7.81
CA LEU A 2 2.19 -9.37 8.24
C LEU A 2 1.43 -8.12 8.66
N VAL A 3 1.90 -7.46 9.72
CA VAL A 3 1.30 -6.23 10.24
C VAL A 3 2.40 -5.21 10.52
N GLU A 4 2.23 -4.00 9.98
CA GLU A 4 3.09 -2.85 10.28
C GLU A 4 2.20 -1.67 10.62
N THR A 5 2.65 -0.82 11.54
CA THR A 5 1.86 0.32 12.01
C THR A 5 2.71 1.59 12.03
N VAL A 6 2.02 2.72 11.90
CA VAL A 6 2.65 4.05 12.04
C VAL A 6 1.63 5.01 12.65
N ALA A 7 2.12 5.96 13.44
CA ALA A 7 1.33 7.07 13.97
C ALA A 7 1.71 8.35 13.21
N ILE A 8 0.73 8.98 12.56
CA ILE A 8 0.93 10.19 11.75
C ILE A 8 0.22 11.36 12.44
N GLU A 9 0.94 12.45 12.69
CA GLU A 9 0.43 13.64 13.37
C GLU A 9 -0.40 14.51 12.42
N ARG A 10 -1.49 13.94 11.93
CA ARG A 10 -2.47 14.59 11.05
C ARG A 10 -3.83 13.99 11.35
N ASP A 11 -4.90 14.70 11.00
CA ASP A 11 -6.26 14.17 11.17
C ASP A 11 -6.53 13.00 10.21
N VAL A 12 -7.53 12.19 10.55
CA VAL A 12 -7.83 10.97 9.82
C VAL A 12 -8.25 11.26 8.36
N HIS A 13 -8.94 12.35 8.12
CA HIS A 13 -9.40 12.69 6.77
C HIS A 13 -8.22 12.95 5.84
N ASP A 14 -7.23 13.75 6.28
CA ASP A 14 -6.05 14.04 5.47
C ASP A 14 -5.22 12.80 5.22
N VAL A 15 -5.03 11.98 6.27
CA VAL A 15 -4.26 10.75 6.16
C VAL A 15 -4.95 9.77 5.21
N TYR A 16 -6.24 9.55 5.42
CA TYR A 16 -7.01 8.64 4.56
C TYR A 16 -6.95 9.07 3.10
N ARG A 17 -7.15 10.36 2.81
CA ARG A 17 -7.11 10.88 1.44
C ARG A 17 -5.78 10.61 0.75
N ALA A 18 -4.67 10.75 1.47
CA ALA A 18 -3.35 10.49 0.91
C ALA A 18 -3.21 9.03 0.48
N PHE A 19 -3.73 8.09 1.27
CA PHE A 19 -3.71 6.66 0.92
C PHE A 19 -4.75 6.30 -0.15
N ALA A 20 -5.92 6.92 -0.11
CA ALA A 20 -7.02 6.62 -1.04
C ALA A 20 -6.79 7.18 -2.44
N ASP A 21 -6.13 8.32 -2.57
CA ASP A 21 -5.79 8.88 -3.87
C ASP A 21 -4.56 8.17 -4.43
N ILE A 22 -4.78 7.11 -5.19
CA ILE A 22 -3.69 6.29 -5.70
C ILE A 22 -2.79 7.07 -6.66
N THR A 23 -3.30 8.07 -7.35
CA THR A 23 -2.50 8.89 -8.25
C THR A 23 -1.49 9.78 -7.51
N TYR A 24 -1.74 10.02 -6.23
CA TYR A 24 -0.85 10.79 -5.35
C TYR A 24 0.38 10.00 -4.90
N TRP A 25 0.31 8.67 -4.95
CA TRP A 25 1.37 7.78 -4.46
C TRP A 25 2.71 8.03 -5.13
N LYS A 26 2.69 8.42 -6.41
CA LYS A 26 3.93 8.76 -7.12
C LYS A 26 4.70 9.91 -6.46
N GLN A 27 3.99 10.84 -5.85
CA GLN A 27 4.60 11.99 -5.15
C GLN A 27 5.16 11.62 -3.78
N VAL A 28 4.65 10.56 -3.18
CA VAL A 28 5.02 10.14 -1.82
C VAL A 28 6.09 9.06 -1.84
N LEU A 29 5.95 8.07 -2.73
CA LEU A 29 6.81 6.89 -2.77
C LEU A 29 7.81 7.00 -3.92
N PRO A 30 9.13 7.05 -3.60
CA PRO A 30 10.15 7.28 -4.63
C PRO A 30 10.25 6.16 -5.66
N ASP A 31 9.86 4.93 -5.32
CA ASP A 31 9.93 3.80 -6.23
C ASP A 31 8.71 3.67 -7.17
N VAL A 32 7.68 4.47 -6.97
CA VAL A 32 6.51 4.50 -7.86
C VAL A 32 6.84 5.37 -9.07
N LEU A 33 6.93 4.74 -10.25
CA LEU A 33 7.26 5.42 -11.50
C LEU A 33 6.03 6.00 -12.18
N GLY A 34 4.87 5.37 -12.03
CA GLY A 34 3.64 5.84 -12.62
C GLY A 34 2.43 5.08 -12.10
N VAL A 35 1.27 5.72 -12.20
CA VAL A 35 -0.02 5.13 -11.83
C VAL A 35 -1.01 5.48 -12.93
N GLU A 36 -1.77 4.48 -13.39
CA GLU A 36 -2.88 4.69 -14.29
C GLU A 36 -4.17 4.28 -13.57
N LEU A 37 -5.07 5.24 -13.37
CA LEU A 37 -6.35 4.99 -12.73
C LEU A 37 -7.36 4.57 -13.82
N LEU A 38 -7.82 3.32 -13.75
CA LEU A 38 -8.72 2.75 -14.75
C LEU A 38 -10.19 2.97 -14.40
N TYR A 39 -10.51 2.99 -13.09
CA TYR A 39 -11.86 3.18 -12.60
C TYR A 39 -11.82 3.71 -11.16
N ASP A 40 -12.70 4.64 -10.84
CA ASP A 40 -12.85 5.15 -9.46
C ASP A 40 -14.25 5.73 -9.29
N ASP A 41 -15.01 5.15 -8.36
CA ASP A 41 -16.35 5.67 -8.00
C ASP A 41 -16.41 6.18 -6.56
N GLY A 42 -15.25 6.36 -5.92
CA GLY A 42 -15.14 6.79 -4.52
C GLY A 42 -15.12 5.64 -3.52
N ARG A 43 -15.59 4.46 -3.91
CA ARG A 43 -15.59 3.24 -3.06
C ARG A 43 -14.80 2.11 -3.67
N HIS A 44 -14.78 2.03 -4.99
CA HIS A 44 -14.08 1.00 -5.75
C HIS A 44 -13.09 1.66 -6.68
N GLN A 45 -11.88 1.16 -6.70
CA GLN A 45 -10.82 1.64 -7.59
C GLN A 45 -10.19 0.48 -8.30
N GLU A 46 -9.88 0.69 -9.59
CA GLU A 46 -9.04 -0.21 -10.35
C GLU A 46 -7.90 0.60 -10.97
N PHE A 47 -6.67 0.11 -10.86
CA PHE A 47 -5.50 0.85 -11.31
C PHE A 47 -4.38 -0.09 -11.73
N THR A 48 -3.43 0.45 -12.50
CA THR A 48 -2.12 -0.17 -12.68
C THR A 48 -1.08 0.75 -12.07
N MET A 49 -0.02 0.15 -11.54
CA MET A 49 1.08 0.89 -10.93
C MET A 49 2.39 0.30 -11.42
N THR A 50 3.27 1.15 -11.90
CA THR A 50 4.63 0.76 -12.31
C THR A 50 5.60 1.18 -11.24
N VAL A 51 6.36 0.22 -10.73
CA VAL A 51 7.33 0.44 -9.65
C VAL A 51 8.72 0.03 -10.10
N SER A 52 9.72 0.74 -9.55
CA SER A 52 11.12 0.40 -9.77
C SER A 52 11.51 -0.73 -8.83
N ARG A 53 12.18 -1.75 -9.38
CA ARG A 53 12.71 -2.89 -8.64
C ARG A 53 14.18 -3.08 -9.03
N PRO A 54 14.99 -3.79 -8.22
CA PRO A 54 16.39 -4.05 -8.57
C PRO A 54 16.57 -4.70 -9.94
N GLY A 55 15.62 -5.52 -10.38
CA GLY A 55 15.67 -6.19 -11.69
C GLY A 55 15.03 -5.41 -12.83
N GLY A 56 14.56 -4.18 -12.60
CA GLY A 56 13.88 -3.36 -13.60
C GLY A 56 12.50 -2.93 -13.17
N ALA A 57 11.77 -2.24 -14.04
CA ALA A 57 10.42 -1.78 -13.75
C ALA A 57 9.42 -2.95 -13.78
N GLU A 58 8.45 -2.92 -12.87
CA GLU A 58 7.39 -3.91 -12.76
C GLU A 58 6.04 -3.20 -12.70
N THR A 59 5.07 -3.68 -13.49
CA THR A 59 3.71 -3.14 -13.47
C THR A 59 2.78 -4.14 -12.83
N VAL A 60 2.04 -3.68 -11.81
CA VAL A 60 1.04 -4.47 -11.12
C VAL A 60 -0.33 -3.86 -11.33
N ARG A 61 -1.37 -4.69 -11.21
CA ARG A 61 -2.75 -4.26 -11.28
C ARG A 61 -3.43 -4.51 -9.94
N GLY A 62 -4.15 -3.52 -9.46
CA GLY A 62 -4.84 -3.62 -8.19
C GLY A 62 -6.29 -3.17 -8.27
N ILE A 63 -7.11 -3.76 -7.40
CA ILE A 63 -8.48 -3.34 -7.15
C ILE A 63 -8.56 -3.01 -5.67
N ARG A 64 -9.09 -1.82 -5.34
CA ARG A 64 -9.23 -1.40 -3.95
C ARG A 64 -10.69 -1.12 -3.62
N PHE A 65 -11.05 -1.45 -2.39
CA PHE A 65 -12.36 -1.16 -1.80
C PHE A 65 -12.14 -0.18 -0.66
N CYS A 66 -12.76 1.00 -0.75
CA CYS A 66 -12.48 2.12 0.16
C CYS A 66 -13.69 2.43 1.02
N GLU A 67 -13.49 2.48 2.34
CA GLU A 67 -14.45 3.00 3.31
C GLU A 67 -13.88 4.29 3.88
N GLU A 68 -14.49 5.41 3.59
CA GLU A 68 -13.97 6.73 3.91
C GLU A 68 -13.54 6.85 5.38
N ASN A 69 -12.30 7.30 5.59
CA ASN A 69 -11.68 7.54 6.88
C ASN A 69 -11.50 6.30 7.76
N ARG A 70 -11.74 5.10 7.23
CA ARG A 70 -11.71 3.87 8.04
C ARG A 70 -10.83 2.77 7.50
N ARG A 71 -10.97 2.43 6.21
CA ARG A 71 -10.38 1.19 5.71
C ARG A 71 -10.21 1.20 4.20
N ILE A 72 -9.09 0.68 3.74
CA ILE A 72 -8.86 0.40 2.31
C ILE A 72 -8.41 -1.05 2.19
N GLU A 73 -9.08 -1.83 1.37
CA GLU A 73 -8.72 -3.22 1.07
C GLU A 73 -8.19 -3.30 -0.36
N LEU A 74 -7.05 -3.96 -0.52
CA LEU A 74 -6.40 -4.16 -1.82
C LEU A 74 -6.42 -5.63 -2.18
N VAL A 75 -6.87 -5.92 -3.41
CA VAL A 75 -6.74 -7.22 -4.04
C VAL A 75 -5.96 -7.04 -5.33
N GLN A 76 -4.98 -7.89 -5.59
CA GLN A 76 -4.18 -7.83 -6.80
C GLN A 76 -4.56 -9.01 -7.72
N PRO A 77 -5.41 -8.79 -8.75
CA PRO A 77 -5.79 -9.86 -9.69
C PRO A 77 -4.60 -10.42 -10.46
N GLN A 78 -3.59 -9.55 -10.68
CA GLN A 78 -2.32 -9.94 -11.29
C GLN A 78 -1.22 -9.55 -10.31
N PRO A 79 -0.92 -10.43 -9.33
CA PRO A 79 0.11 -10.12 -8.34
C PRO A 79 1.50 -10.17 -8.96
N PRO A 80 2.54 -9.72 -8.24
CA PRO A 80 3.91 -9.84 -8.71
C PRO A 80 4.26 -11.29 -9.05
N PRO A 81 5.23 -11.53 -9.96
CA PRO A 81 5.44 -12.87 -10.55
C PRO A 81 5.66 -14.03 -9.58
N SER A 82 6.23 -13.77 -8.40
CA SER A 82 6.49 -14.81 -7.41
C SER A 82 5.27 -15.21 -6.59
N PHE A 83 4.16 -14.49 -6.74
CA PHE A 83 2.99 -14.65 -5.88
C PHE A 83 1.81 -15.21 -6.64
N ARG A 84 1.08 -16.11 -5.98
CA ARG A 84 -0.21 -16.58 -6.45
C ARG A 84 -1.31 -15.64 -5.99
N ARG A 85 -1.18 -15.08 -4.79
CA ARG A 85 -2.19 -14.21 -4.18
C ARG A 85 -1.51 -13.16 -3.32
N MET A 86 -2.07 -11.95 -3.36
CA MET A 86 -1.65 -10.85 -2.53
C MET A 86 -2.89 -10.03 -2.16
N VAL A 87 -3.13 -9.89 -0.85
CA VAL A 87 -4.23 -9.07 -0.31
C VAL A 87 -3.66 -8.15 0.75
N GLY A 88 -4.09 -6.91 0.75
CA GLY A 88 -3.66 -5.94 1.73
C GLY A 88 -4.83 -5.17 2.31
N VAL A 89 -4.69 -4.71 3.55
CA VAL A 89 -5.67 -3.87 4.22
C VAL A 89 -4.95 -2.76 4.97
N TRP A 90 -5.41 -1.54 4.80
CA TRP A 90 -5.03 -0.40 5.64
C TRP A 90 -6.24 -0.01 6.48
N THR A 91 -6.03 0.16 7.78
CA THR A 91 -7.06 0.70 8.68
C THR A 91 -6.55 1.98 9.31
N PHE A 92 -7.48 2.92 9.54
CA PHE A 92 -7.20 4.26 10.00
C PHE A 92 -7.98 4.52 11.28
N GLU A 93 -7.29 4.85 12.35
CA GLU A 93 -7.89 5.13 13.65
C GLU A 93 -7.41 6.47 14.18
N GLU A 94 -8.34 7.40 14.42
CA GLU A 94 -8.02 8.72 14.94
C GLU A 94 -7.99 8.71 16.47
N ALA A 95 -6.95 9.31 17.03
CA ALA A 95 -6.82 9.54 18.46
C ALA A 95 -6.30 10.97 18.65
N GLY A 96 -7.21 11.92 18.92
CA GLY A 96 -6.87 13.33 18.97
C GLY A 96 -6.45 13.83 17.58
N ASN A 97 -5.28 14.46 17.49
CA ASN A 97 -4.74 14.96 16.23
C ASN A 97 -3.77 13.96 15.56
N VAL A 98 -3.81 12.72 15.98
CA VAL A 98 -2.93 11.66 15.48
C VAL A 98 -3.78 10.58 14.84
N THR A 99 -3.37 10.07 13.69
CA THR A 99 -4.00 8.93 13.05
C THR A 99 -3.07 7.72 13.11
N HIS A 100 -3.56 6.63 13.66
CA HIS A 100 -2.86 5.35 13.66
C HIS A 100 -3.22 4.59 12.39
N VAL A 101 -2.23 4.31 11.55
CA VAL A 101 -2.40 3.53 10.33
C VAL A 101 -1.82 2.15 10.56
N LYS A 102 -2.64 1.14 10.30
CA LYS A 102 -2.21 -0.26 10.35
C LYS A 102 -2.29 -0.85 8.95
N ALA A 103 -1.17 -1.39 8.47
CA ALA A 103 -1.10 -2.08 7.18
C ALA A 103 -0.94 -3.57 7.43
N GLU A 104 -1.84 -4.35 6.84
CA GLU A 104 -1.83 -5.81 6.93
C GLU A 104 -1.65 -6.40 5.55
N ARG A 105 -0.92 -7.51 5.45
CA ARG A 105 -0.69 -8.24 4.19
C ARG A 105 -0.86 -9.72 4.40
N TRP A 106 -1.58 -10.33 3.45
CA TRP A 106 -1.67 -11.77 3.29
C TRP A 106 -1.14 -12.10 1.90
N PHE A 107 -0.26 -13.10 1.81
CA PHE A 107 0.25 -13.51 0.52
C PHE A 107 0.47 -15.01 0.48
N GLU A 108 0.45 -15.54 -0.75
CA GLU A 108 0.71 -16.94 -1.04
C GLU A 108 1.69 -16.97 -2.22
N LEU A 109 2.78 -17.72 -2.05
CA LEU A 109 3.76 -17.91 -3.12
C LEU A 109 3.25 -18.91 -4.14
N LYS A 110 3.70 -18.78 -5.39
CA LYS A 110 3.30 -19.69 -6.48
C LYS A 110 3.65 -21.14 -6.15
N ASP A 111 4.89 -21.37 -5.69
CA ASP A 111 5.36 -22.68 -5.27
C ASP A 111 6.68 -22.52 -4.52
N ALA A 112 7.23 -23.65 -4.04
CA ALA A 112 8.45 -23.64 -3.26
C ALA A 112 9.69 -23.25 -4.06
N SER A 113 9.64 -23.28 -5.40
CA SER A 113 10.80 -22.95 -6.25
C SER A 113 11.13 -21.46 -6.28
N VAL A 114 10.20 -20.57 -5.87
CA VAL A 114 10.42 -19.14 -5.88
C VAL A 114 11.32 -18.65 -4.73
N GLY A 115 11.61 -19.50 -3.76
CA GLY A 115 12.54 -19.20 -2.67
C GLY A 115 11.95 -19.41 -1.28
N PRO A 116 12.73 -19.14 -0.22
CA PRO A 116 12.26 -19.35 1.15
C PRO A 116 11.22 -18.33 1.56
N LEU A 117 10.18 -18.81 2.24
CA LEU A 117 9.06 -17.97 2.71
C LEU A 117 9.53 -16.83 3.60
N ASP A 118 10.45 -17.08 4.52
CA ASP A 118 10.92 -16.06 5.47
C ASP A 118 11.59 -14.88 4.77
N GLY A 119 12.33 -15.11 3.68
CA GLY A 119 12.94 -14.05 2.90
C GLY A 119 11.89 -13.14 2.24
N PHE A 120 10.80 -13.73 1.75
CA PHE A 120 9.69 -12.95 1.19
C PHE A 120 8.97 -12.16 2.27
N ARG A 121 8.72 -12.77 3.44
CA ARG A 121 8.09 -12.09 4.56
C ARG A 121 8.90 -10.87 4.99
N ASP A 122 10.21 -11.01 5.12
CA ASP A 122 11.09 -9.91 5.54
C ASP A 122 11.10 -8.78 4.52
N ARG A 123 11.12 -9.08 3.23
CA ARG A 123 11.08 -8.06 2.18
C ARG A 123 9.76 -7.30 2.17
N ILE A 124 8.64 -8.01 2.31
CA ILE A 124 7.33 -7.37 2.33
C ILE A 124 7.17 -6.53 3.59
N ALA A 125 7.60 -7.03 4.75
CA ALA A 125 7.55 -6.26 5.99
C ALA A 125 8.37 -4.98 5.90
N THR A 126 9.58 -5.05 5.34
CA THR A 126 10.43 -3.88 5.11
C THR A 126 9.76 -2.90 4.15
N TYR A 127 9.17 -3.41 3.07
CA TYR A 127 8.46 -2.59 2.08
C TYR A 127 7.29 -1.84 2.73
N LEU A 128 6.47 -2.52 3.52
CA LEU A 128 5.34 -1.90 4.22
C LEU A 128 5.82 -0.82 5.20
N ARG A 129 6.83 -1.14 5.98
CA ARG A 129 7.39 -0.20 6.98
C ARG A 129 7.94 1.04 6.30
N THR A 130 8.69 0.86 5.23
CA THR A 130 9.28 1.95 4.47
C THR A 130 8.20 2.84 3.84
N ASN A 131 7.17 2.24 3.26
CA ASN A 131 6.06 3.00 2.67
C ASN A 131 5.31 3.82 3.72
N LEU A 132 5.00 3.21 4.85
CA LEU A 132 4.32 3.94 5.94
C LEU A 132 5.18 5.12 6.43
N ALA A 133 6.49 4.93 6.53
CA ALA A 133 7.41 6.00 6.93
C ALA A 133 7.42 7.15 5.91
N HIS A 134 7.36 6.86 4.62
CA HIS A 134 7.28 7.89 3.58
C HIS A 134 5.98 8.69 3.68
N PHE A 135 4.85 8.04 3.89
CA PHE A 135 3.58 8.72 4.08
C PHE A 135 3.62 9.62 5.31
N LYS A 136 4.16 9.11 6.41
CA LYS A 136 4.31 9.88 7.65
C LYS A 136 5.15 11.14 7.40
N SER A 137 6.33 10.98 6.84
CA SER A 137 7.24 12.11 6.59
C SER A 137 6.62 13.15 5.68
N HIS A 138 5.97 12.71 4.61
CA HIS A 138 5.34 13.60 3.63
C HIS A 138 4.17 14.39 4.26
N LEU A 139 3.29 13.69 4.96
CA LEU A 139 2.10 14.31 5.55
C LEU A 139 2.44 15.25 6.70
N GLU A 140 3.43 14.91 7.52
CA GLU A 140 3.84 15.78 8.63
C GLU A 140 4.60 17.00 8.15
N ALA A 141 5.29 16.91 7.03
CA ALA A 141 6.01 18.05 6.45
C ALA A 141 5.08 19.07 5.79
N THR A 142 3.88 18.66 5.36
CA THR A 142 2.94 19.50 4.61
C THR A 142 1.81 20.08 5.46
N ARG A 143 1.84 19.85 6.76
CA ARG A 143 0.82 20.39 7.68
C ARG A 143 1.01 21.86 7.98
#